data_dd293105ce9b65bebe771da7052e2888
#
_entry.id   dd293105ce9b65bebe771da7052e2888
#
_cell.length_a   1.000
_cell.length_b   1.000
_cell.length_c   1.000
_cell.angle_alpha   90.00
_cell.angle_beta   90.00
_cell.angle_gamma   90.00
#
_symmetry.space_group_name_H-M   'P 1'
#
loop_
_entity.id
_entity.type
_entity.pdbx_description
1 polymer ?
#
loop_
_entity_poly.entity_id
_entity_poly.type
_entity_poly.pdbx_seq_one_letter_code
_entity_poly.pdbx_strand_id
1 'polypeptide(L)'
;MQDQQDFGGQVVLVTGGSRGIGYATAAAFLSRGARVAICALDEGRLANALRTLGKLGEVAGWRANVADYVAMEELARLTLERFGRIDVLVNNAARLAVGNFAGQRQEAIDEVIDVNVKGTLYATRAVLPHLLANGSGCVINMSSSLGTFGLPRVAAYCASKFAIVGFTQALAKEVTAAGVRVYGVTLSMSATDMQVQFSGYRQGMPPEIVAEEILLLAGQNPPINPGDCLDTYL
;
A
#
# COMPACT_ATOMS: atom_id res chain seq x y z
N MET A 1 -27.97 -6.51 -3.36
CA MET A 1 -26.98 -5.61 -3.95
C MET A 1 -26.25 -4.99 -2.76
N GLN A 2 -24.98 -5.32 -2.53
CA GLN A 2 -24.19 -4.60 -1.53
C GLN A 2 -24.09 -3.15 -2.00
N ASP A 3 -24.47 -2.20 -1.15
CA ASP A 3 -24.25 -0.78 -1.40
C ASP A 3 -22.77 -0.60 -1.76
N GLN A 4 -22.50 -0.27 -3.02
CA GLN A 4 -21.14 0.02 -3.44
C GLN A 4 -20.69 1.28 -2.70
N GLN A 5 -19.68 1.15 -1.85
CA GLN A 5 -19.11 2.28 -1.14
C GLN A 5 -18.72 3.37 -2.14
N ASP A 6 -19.21 4.57 -1.92
CA ASP A 6 -18.88 5.76 -2.70
C ASP A 6 -17.68 6.47 -2.05
N PHE A 7 -16.66 6.75 -2.85
CA PHE A 7 -15.47 7.51 -2.46
C PHE A 7 -15.42 8.88 -3.15
N GLY A 8 -16.55 9.35 -3.65
CA GLY A 8 -16.66 10.65 -4.29
C GLY A 8 -16.09 11.78 -3.43
N GLY A 9 -15.24 12.62 -4.01
CA GLY A 9 -14.56 13.72 -3.31
C GLY A 9 -13.34 13.34 -2.47
N GLN A 10 -13.09 12.05 -2.21
CA GLN A 10 -11.88 11.59 -1.49
C GLN A 10 -10.66 11.53 -2.40
N VAL A 11 -9.49 11.70 -1.81
CA VAL A 11 -8.19 11.58 -2.46
C VAL A 11 -7.41 10.43 -1.84
N VAL A 12 -7.00 9.49 -2.67
CA VAL A 12 -6.28 8.29 -2.27
C VAL A 12 -4.87 8.31 -2.84
N LEU A 13 -3.87 8.18 -1.98
CA LEU A 13 -2.46 8.02 -2.38
C LEU A 13 -2.05 6.55 -2.28
N VAL A 14 -1.60 5.96 -3.40
CA VAL A 14 -1.17 4.55 -3.46
C VAL A 14 0.30 4.46 -3.86
N THR A 15 1.15 3.94 -2.98
CA THR A 15 2.55 3.66 -3.33
C THR A 15 2.67 2.37 -4.13
N GLY A 16 3.56 2.35 -5.13
CA GLY A 16 3.69 1.19 -6.02
C GLY A 16 2.46 0.94 -6.90
N GLY A 17 1.77 2.02 -7.32
CA GLY A 17 0.49 1.97 -8.03
C GLY A 17 0.56 1.63 -9.52
N SER A 18 1.75 1.32 -10.08
CA SER A 18 1.90 1.11 -11.54
C SER A 18 1.60 -0.33 -12.01
N ARG A 19 1.43 -1.30 -11.10
CA ARG A 19 1.14 -2.72 -11.42
C ARG A 19 0.56 -3.48 -10.23
N GLY A 20 0.10 -4.70 -10.50
CA GLY A 20 -0.36 -5.65 -9.47
C GLY A 20 -1.44 -5.09 -8.56
N ILE A 21 -1.34 -5.35 -7.26
CA ILE A 21 -2.32 -4.93 -6.26
C ILE A 21 -2.47 -3.41 -6.23
N GLY A 22 -1.37 -2.65 -6.26
CA GLY A 22 -1.44 -1.18 -6.22
C GLY A 22 -2.19 -0.59 -7.41
N TYR A 23 -2.00 -1.15 -8.62
CA TYR A 23 -2.76 -0.76 -9.80
C TYR A 23 -4.26 -1.11 -9.67
N ALA A 24 -4.57 -2.35 -9.24
CA ALA A 24 -5.94 -2.79 -9.03
C ALA A 24 -6.65 -1.94 -7.96
N THR A 25 -5.94 -1.60 -6.87
CA THR A 25 -6.44 -0.69 -5.82
C THR A 25 -6.75 0.69 -6.38
N ALA A 26 -5.82 1.28 -7.15
CA ALA A 26 -6.05 2.58 -7.79
C ALA A 26 -7.27 2.54 -8.73
N ALA A 27 -7.40 1.49 -9.55
CA ALA A 27 -8.53 1.30 -10.45
C ALA A 27 -9.87 1.16 -9.67
N ALA A 28 -9.87 0.40 -8.58
CA ALA A 28 -11.07 0.18 -7.77
C ALA A 28 -11.55 1.48 -7.09
N PHE A 29 -10.65 2.31 -6.54
CA PHE A 29 -11.00 3.62 -6.00
C PHE A 29 -11.49 4.59 -7.06
N LEU A 30 -10.83 4.68 -8.22
CA LEU A 30 -11.28 5.51 -9.34
C LEU A 30 -12.69 5.15 -9.81
N SER A 31 -12.98 3.84 -9.93
CA SER A 31 -14.29 3.34 -10.34
C SER A 31 -15.40 3.67 -9.34
N ARG A 32 -15.05 4.10 -8.13
CA ARG A 32 -15.97 4.54 -7.06
C ARG A 32 -15.91 6.04 -6.79
N GLY A 33 -15.43 6.81 -7.77
CA GLY A 33 -15.47 8.27 -7.73
C GLY A 33 -14.33 8.96 -6.95
N ALA A 34 -13.37 8.23 -6.40
CA ALA A 34 -12.19 8.84 -5.79
C ALA A 34 -11.27 9.49 -6.84
N ARG A 35 -10.50 10.48 -6.41
CA ARG A 35 -9.31 10.95 -7.12
C ARG A 35 -8.10 10.22 -6.59
N VAL A 36 -7.21 9.78 -7.46
CA VAL A 36 -6.10 8.90 -7.06
C VAL A 36 -4.75 9.48 -7.46
N ALA A 37 -3.83 9.49 -6.50
CA ALA A 37 -2.41 9.72 -6.71
C ALA A 37 -1.66 8.38 -6.65
N ILE A 38 -0.73 8.13 -7.56
CA ILE A 38 0.13 6.94 -7.53
C ILE A 38 1.60 7.32 -7.64
N CYS A 39 2.49 6.48 -7.09
CA CYS A 39 3.90 6.57 -7.41
C CYS A 39 4.49 5.22 -7.82
N ALA A 40 5.57 5.27 -8.57
CA ALA A 40 6.39 4.12 -8.95
C ALA A 40 7.82 4.57 -9.31
N LEU A 41 8.77 3.62 -9.34
CA LEU A 41 10.15 3.89 -9.77
C LEU A 41 10.32 3.86 -11.28
N ASP A 42 9.61 2.96 -11.96
CA ASP A 42 9.69 2.77 -13.40
C ASP A 42 8.76 3.75 -14.12
N GLU A 43 9.35 4.71 -14.83
CA GLU A 43 8.63 5.77 -15.54
C GLU A 43 7.74 5.23 -16.66
N GLY A 44 8.22 4.22 -17.38
CA GLY A 44 7.46 3.64 -18.50
C GLY A 44 6.20 2.93 -18.02
N ARG A 45 6.31 2.14 -16.93
CA ARG A 45 5.17 1.50 -16.28
C ARG A 45 4.23 2.52 -15.67
N LEU A 46 4.76 3.57 -15.05
CA LEU A 46 3.96 4.64 -14.47
C LEU A 46 3.14 5.36 -15.56
N ALA A 47 3.76 5.76 -16.64
CA ALA A 47 3.08 6.42 -17.76
C ALA A 47 1.99 5.53 -18.37
N ASN A 48 2.26 4.22 -18.53
CA ASN A 48 1.26 3.26 -19.01
C ASN A 48 0.08 3.11 -18.02
N ALA A 49 0.36 3.02 -16.72
CA ALA A 49 -0.67 2.94 -15.69
C ALA A 49 -1.55 4.21 -15.69
N LEU A 50 -0.95 5.39 -15.72
CA LEU A 50 -1.69 6.65 -15.75
C LEU A 50 -2.61 6.75 -16.98
N ARG A 51 -2.13 6.33 -18.15
CA ARG A 51 -2.94 6.32 -19.38
C ARG A 51 -4.16 5.41 -19.29
N THR A 52 -4.04 4.26 -18.64
CA THR A 52 -5.14 3.30 -18.48
C THR A 52 -6.09 3.67 -17.34
N LEU A 53 -5.55 4.05 -16.19
CA LEU A 53 -6.32 4.51 -15.03
C LEU A 53 -7.08 5.81 -15.31
N GLY A 54 -6.52 6.71 -16.11
CA GLY A 54 -7.17 7.95 -16.53
C GLY A 54 -8.45 7.78 -17.34
N LYS A 55 -8.75 6.56 -17.82
CA LYS A 55 -10.04 6.22 -18.44
C LYS A 55 -11.13 5.91 -17.40
N LEU A 56 -10.75 5.67 -16.14
CA LEU A 56 -11.65 5.32 -15.04
C LEU A 56 -12.01 6.54 -14.17
N GLY A 57 -11.14 7.55 -14.13
CA GLY A 57 -11.35 8.74 -13.30
C GLY A 57 -10.11 9.64 -13.23
N GLU A 58 -10.13 10.59 -12.32
CA GLU A 58 -9.08 11.59 -12.16
C GLU A 58 -7.87 10.99 -11.43
N VAL A 59 -6.78 10.78 -12.14
CA VAL A 59 -5.54 10.20 -11.61
C VAL A 59 -4.34 11.10 -11.91
N ALA A 60 -3.40 11.17 -10.97
CA ALA A 60 -2.07 11.76 -11.17
C ALA A 60 -1.00 10.79 -10.65
N GLY A 61 0.24 10.98 -11.07
CA GLY A 61 1.31 10.13 -10.56
C GLY A 61 2.71 10.68 -10.86
N TRP A 62 3.64 10.34 -9.99
CA TRP A 62 5.00 10.82 -10.03
C TRP A 62 6.00 9.68 -9.82
N ARG A 63 7.15 9.80 -10.46
CA ARG A 63 8.25 8.93 -10.15
C ARG A 63 8.76 9.25 -8.75
N ALA A 64 8.75 8.27 -7.85
CA ALA A 64 9.27 8.43 -6.50
C ALA A 64 9.81 7.11 -5.95
N ASN A 65 10.94 7.18 -5.24
CA ASN A 65 11.48 6.07 -4.47
C ASN A 65 10.92 6.15 -3.05
N VAL A 66 10.12 5.17 -2.63
CA VAL A 66 9.55 5.15 -1.27
C VAL A 66 10.63 5.06 -0.17
N ALA A 67 11.82 4.53 -0.49
CA ALA A 67 12.95 4.46 0.42
C ALA A 67 13.68 5.81 0.63
N ASP A 68 13.24 6.87 -0.05
CA ASP A 68 13.75 8.24 0.10
C ASP A 68 12.67 9.10 0.78
N TYR A 69 12.99 9.59 1.98
CA TYR A 69 12.05 10.41 2.76
C TYR A 69 11.70 11.73 2.06
N VAL A 70 12.68 12.39 1.46
CA VAL A 70 12.47 13.66 0.75
C VAL A 70 11.54 13.44 -0.46
N ALA A 71 11.71 12.32 -1.17
CA ALA A 71 10.80 11.95 -2.25
C ALA A 71 9.37 11.69 -1.76
N MET A 72 9.19 11.18 -0.53
CA MET A 72 7.85 10.98 0.04
C MET A 72 7.21 12.29 0.51
N GLU A 73 7.97 13.22 1.07
CA GLU A 73 7.48 14.58 1.38
C GLU A 73 7.04 15.29 0.09
N GLU A 74 7.86 15.22 -0.95
CA GLU A 74 7.54 15.82 -2.25
C GLU A 74 6.29 15.17 -2.88
N LEU A 75 6.14 13.85 -2.80
CA LEU A 75 4.96 13.15 -3.28
C LEU A 75 3.69 13.60 -2.56
N ALA A 76 3.74 13.76 -1.24
CA ALA A 76 2.62 14.27 -0.45
C ALA A 76 2.30 15.72 -0.85
N ARG A 77 3.30 16.59 -0.99
CA ARG A 77 3.15 17.98 -1.43
C ARG A 77 2.49 18.07 -2.82
N LEU A 78 2.99 17.32 -3.80
CA LEU A 78 2.45 17.28 -5.17
C LEU A 78 1.01 16.74 -5.20
N THR A 79 0.70 15.76 -4.34
CA THR A 79 -0.67 15.24 -4.22
C THR A 79 -1.63 16.31 -3.68
N LEU A 80 -1.21 17.04 -2.65
CA LEU A 80 -1.98 18.15 -2.08
C LEU A 80 -2.15 19.31 -3.07
N GLU A 81 -1.09 19.65 -3.78
CA GLU A 81 -1.12 20.69 -4.81
C GLU A 81 -2.10 20.32 -5.95
N ARG A 82 -2.12 19.07 -6.35
CA ARG A 82 -2.98 18.59 -7.44
C ARG A 82 -4.45 18.42 -7.04
N PHE A 83 -4.72 17.93 -5.83
CA PHE A 83 -6.05 17.51 -5.40
C PHE A 83 -6.60 18.23 -4.17
N GLY A 84 -5.79 19.04 -3.47
CA GLY A 84 -6.18 19.85 -2.33
C GLY A 84 -6.25 19.10 -1.00
N ARG A 85 -6.20 17.77 -1.00
CA ARG A 85 -6.31 16.93 0.21
C ARG A 85 -5.72 15.54 0.02
N ILE A 86 -5.52 14.80 1.10
CA ILE A 86 -5.28 13.36 1.13
C ILE A 86 -6.19 12.79 2.22
N ASP A 87 -6.94 11.73 1.90
CA ASP A 87 -7.88 11.07 2.82
C ASP A 87 -7.44 9.64 3.14
N VAL A 88 -6.86 8.96 2.16
CA VAL A 88 -6.41 7.58 2.30
C VAL A 88 -4.99 7.43 1.79
N LEU A 89 -4.14 6.78 2.60
CA LEU A 89 -2.81 6.32 2.17
C LEU A 89 -2.80 4.80 2.11
N VAL A 90 -2.42 4.23 0.96
CA VAL A 90 -2.19 2.80 0.79
C VAL A 90 -0.70 2.55 0.58
N ASN A 91 -0.03 2.03 1.61
CA ASN A 91 1.37 1.61 1.58
C ASN A 91 1.47 0.23 0.95
N ASN A 92 1.56 0.18 -0.39
CA ASN A 92 1.59 -1.06 -1.16
C ASN A 92 2.96 -1.37 -1.77
N ALA A 93 3.84 -0.40 -1.96
CA ALA A 93 5.17 -0.64 -2.53
C ALA A 93 5.95 -1.68 -1.73
N ALA A 94 6.47 -2.69 -2.39
CA ALA A 94 7.22 -3.76 -1.75
C ALA A 94 8.27 -4.40 -2.66
N ARG A 95 9.30 -4.99 -2.03
CA ARG A 95 10.35 -5.81 -2.62
C ARG A 95 10.40 -7.18 -1.95
N LEU A 96 10.84 -8.17 -2.70
CA LEU A 96 11.06 -9.53 -2.25
C LEU A 96 12.47 -9.97 -2.63
N ALA A 97 13.19 -10.58 -1.69
CA ALA A 97 14.45 -11.29 -1.96
C ALA A 97 14.25 -12.77 -1.62
N VAL A 98 14.54 -13.64 -2.58
CA VAL A 98 14.40 -15.11 -2.46
C VAL A 98 15.76 -15.76 -2.50
N GLY A 99 16.09 -16.59 -1.51
CA GLY A 99 17.34 -17.33 -1.42
C GLY A 99 17.69 -17.72 0.00
N ASN A 100 18.60 -18.67 0.19
CA ASN A 100 19.10 -19.02 1.51
C ASN A 100 19.81 -17.81 2.13
N PHE A 101 19.48 -17.48 3.37
CA PHE A 101 19.92 -16.23 4.02
C PHE A 101 21.43 -16.04 4.03
N ALA A 102 22.19 -17.09 4.32
CA ALA A 102 23.66 -17.05 4.31
C ALA A 102 24.29 -16.70 2.94
N GLY A 103 23.55 -16.90 1.85
CA GLY A 103 24.00 -16.57 0.49
C GLY A 103 23.34 -15.33 -0.10
N GLN A 104 22.48 -14.63 0.63
CA GLN A 104 21.87 -13.40 0.14
C GLN A 104 22.88 -12.26 0.13
N ARG A 105 22.90 -11.50 -0.97
CA ARG A 105 23.73 -10.29 -1.03
C ARG A 105 23.16 -9.23 -0.09
N GLN A 106 24.04 -8.47 0.54
CA GLN A 106 23.64 -7.40 1.47
C GLN A 106 22.67 -6.40 0.82
N GLU A 107 22.96 -6.00 -0.44
CA GLU A 107 22.12 -5.03 -1.15
C GLU A 107 20.67 -5.53 -1.34
N ALA A 108 20.47 -6.84 -1.51
CA ALA A 108 19.13 -7.40 -1.63
C ALA A 108 18.38 -7.39 -0.29
N ILE A 109 19.08 -7.58 0.82
CA ILE A 109 18.52 -7.46 2.17
C ILE A 109 18.17 -5.99 2.44
N ASP A 110 19.10 -5.08 2.19
CA ASP A 110 18.93 -3.63 2.37
C ASP A 110 17.74 -3.13 1.55
N GLU A 111 17.63 -3.52 0.27
CA GLU A 111 16.52 -3.14 -0.60
C GLU A 111 15.15 -3.59 -0.05
N VAL A 112 15.07 -4.80 0.53
CA VAL A 112 13.83 -5.29 1.15
C VAL A 112 13.45 -4.44 2.36
N ILE A 113 14.40 -4.14 3.24
CA ILE A 113 14.14 -3.33 4.44
C ILE A 113 13.85 -1.88 4.07
N ASP A 114 14.62 -1.31 3.17
CA ASP A 114 14.46 0.09 2.74
C ASP A 114 13.08 0.33 2.09
N VAL A 115 12.68 -0.56 1.18
CA VAL A 115 11.39 -0.39 0.50
C VAL A 115 10.21 -0.78 1.40
N ASN A 116 10.25 -1.97 2.04
CA ASN A 116 9.08 -2.49 2.75
C ASN A 116 8.87 -1.79 4.10
N VAL A 117 9.95 -1.52 4.83
CA VAL A 117 9.86 -0.91 6.17
C VAL A 117 10.00 0.60 6.07
N LYS A 118 11.18 1.12 5.69
CA LYS A 118 11.39 2.58 5.64
C LYS A 118 10.41 3.24 4.69
N GLY A 119 10.13 2.64 3.51
CA GLY A 119 9.17 3.19 2.56
C GLY A 119 7.77 3.36 3.15
N THR A 120 7.27 2.37 3.89
CA THR A 120 5.98 2.47 4.60
C THR A 120 6.01 3.56 5.68
N LEU A 121 7.09 3.61 6.48
CA LEU A 121 7.24 4.63 7.53
C LEU A 121 7.34 6.04 6.94
N TYR A 122 8.12 6.22 5.89
CA TYR A 122 8.36 7.52 5.26
C TYR A 122 7.11 8.07 4.58
N ALA A 123 6.41 7.26 3.78
CA ALA A 123 5.16 7.67 3.17
C ALA A 123 4.10 8.01 4.24
N THR A 124 4.00 7.19 5.28
CA THR A 124 3.09 7.47 6.40
C THR A 124 3.47 8.77 7.11
N ARG A 125 4.76 8.97 7.44
CA ARG A 125 5.23 10.18 8.11
C ARG A 125 4.97 11.44 7.28
N ALA A 126 5.13 11.36 5.96
CA ALA A 126 4.88 12.50 5.08
C ALA A 126 3.38 12.86 4.98
N VAL A 127 2.49 11.86 5.03
CA VAL A 127 1.04 12.06 4.88
C VAL A 127 0.33 12.31 6.20
N LEU A 128 0.78 11.69 7.28
CA LEU A 128 0.11 11.70 8.58
C LEU A 128 -0.24 13.10 9.14
N PRO A 129 0.63 14.11 9.06
CA PRO A 129 0.29 15.47 9.52
C PRO A 129 -0.96 16.03 8.85
N HIS A 130 -1.17 15.71 7.58
CA HIS A 130 -2.34 16.17 6.80
C HIS A 130 -3.62 15.44 7.23
N LEU A 131 -3.54 14.12 7.48
CA LEU A 131 -4.67 13.35 8.01
C LEU A 131 -5.08 13.85 9.40
N LEU A 132 -4.11 14.11 10.27
CA LEU A 132 -4.35 14.65 11.61
C LEU A 132 -4.96 16.06 11.57
N ALA A 133 -4.48 16.93 10.68
CA ALA A 133 -5.04 18.27 10.49
C ALA A 133 -6.48 18.23 9.98
N ASN A 134 -6.83 17.22 9.18
CA ASN A 134 -8.21 17.00 8.71
C ASN A 134 -9.12 16.41 9.81
N GLY A 135 -8.58 15.91 10.92
CA GLY A 135 -9.32 15.19 11.96
C GLY A 135 -9.96 13.88 11.47
N SER A 136 -9.54 13.39 10.33
CA SER A 136 -10.05 12.16 9.70
C SER A 136 -9.06 11.63 8.67
N GLY A 137 -9.04 10.31 8.48
CA GLY A 137 -8.22 9.69 7.44
C GLY A 137 -8.06 8.20 7.65
N CYS A 138 -7.43 7.54 6.66
CA CYS A 138 -7.16 6.12 6.72
C CYS A 138 -5.76 5.80 6.18
N VAL A 139 -5.01 4.99 6.90
CA VAL A 139 -3.73 4.41 6.46
C VAL A 139 -3.90 2.91 6.35
N ILE A 140 -3.58 2.34 5.20
CA ILE A 140 -3.65 0.90 4.95
C ILE A 140 -2.25 0.39 4.59
N ASN A 141 -1.73 -0.52 5.40
CA ASN A 141 -0.39 -1.07 5.26
C ASN A 141 -0.46 -2.50 4.71
N MET A 142 0.15 -2.73 3.56
CA MET A 142 0.21 -4.06 2.95
C MET A 142 1.24 -4.94 3.67
N SER A 143 0.76 -5.85 4.51
CA SER A 143 1.57 -6.90 5.12
C SER A 143 1.53 -8.18 4.28
N SER A 144 1.65 -9.32 4.91
CA SER A 144 1.62 -10.68 4.34
C SER A 144 1.33 -11.66 5.46
N SER A 145 0.82 -12.85 5.17
CA SER A 145 0.84 -13.97 6.11
C SER A 145 2.25 -14.23 6.65
N LEU A 146 3.29 -13.93 5.86
CA LEU A 146 4.69 -13.97 6.30
C LEU A 146 5.08 -12.82 7.26
N GLY A 147 4.13 -12.01 7.68
CA GLY A 147 4.23 -11.08 8.82
C GLY A 147 3.73 -11.68 10.14
N THR A 148 3.23 -12.92 10.13
CA THR A 148 2.76 -13.65 11.31
C THR A 148 3.50 -14.97 11.55
N PHE A 149 4.11 -15.54 10.49
CA PHE A 149 4.99 -16.71 10.60
C PHE A 149 6.17 -16.62 9.61
N GLY A 150 7.24 -17.36 9.90
CA GLY A 150 8.44 -17.40 9.05
C GLY A 150 8.38 -18.49 7.99
N LEU A 151 8.98 -18.23 6.82
CA LEU A 151 9.15 -19.21 5.75
C LEU A 151 10.61 -19.25 5.29
N PRO A 152 11.20 -20.43 5.06
CA PRO A 152 12.55 -20.54 4.53
C PRO A 152 12.72 -19.77 3.20
N ARG A 153 13.95 -19.30 2.94
CA ARG A 153 14.38 -18.60 1.73
C ARG A 153 13.85 -17.16 1.57
N VAL A 154 13.04 -16.64 2.48
CA VAL A 154 12.49 -15.27 2.44
C VAL A 154 12.62 -14.56 3.79
N ALA A 155 13.69 -14.87 4.56
CA ALA A 155 13.86 -14.37 5.92
C ALA A 155 13.81 -12.84 6.05
N ALA A 156 14.52 -12.10 5.19
CA ALA A 156 14.50 -10.63 5.19
C ALA A 156 13.09 -10.07 4.87
N TYR A 157 12.38 -10.72 3.96
CA TYR A 157 10.99 -10.35 3.65
C TYR A 157 10.05 -10.60 4.84
N CYS A 158 10.14 -11.79 5.48
CA CYS A 158 9.39 -12.07 6.71
C CYS A 158 9.65 -10.99 7.76
N ALA A 159 10.92 -10.70 8.07
CA ALA A 159 11.29 -9.67 9.03
C ALA A 159 10.65 -8.32 8.70
N SER A 160 10.67 -7.92 7.42
CA SER A 160 10.04 -6.68 6.98
C SER A 160 8.51 -6.67 7.20
N LYS A 161 7.84 -7.80 6.95
CA LYS A 161 6.37 -7.89 7.08
C LYS A 161 5.92 -7.99 8.55
N PHE A 162 6.70 -8.62 9.42
CA PHE A 162 6.51 -8.54 10.88
C PHE A 162 6.64 -7.10 11.39
N ALA A 163 7.61 -6.35 10.90
CA ALA A 163 7.78 -4.93 11.24
C ALA A 163 6.54 -4.10 10.86
N ILE A 164 5.91 -4.38 9.71
CA ILE A 164 4.70 -3.67 9.28
C ILE A 164 3.50 -3.98 10.18
N VAL A 165 3.33 -5.22 10.63
CA VAL A 165 2.27 -5.58 11.60
C VAL A 165 2.47 -4.80 12.90
N GLY A 166 3.67 -4.81 13.47
CA GLY A 166 3.98 -4.06 14.70
C GLY A 166 3.79 -2.55 14.54
N PHE A 167 4.24 -1.99 13.42
CA PHE A 167 4.05 -0.57 13.10
C PHE A 167 2.55 -0.20 13.01
N THR A 168 1.75 -1.01 12.33
CA THR A 168 0.29 -0.81 12.19
C THR A 168 -0.38 -0.75 13.55
N GLN A 169 -0.08 -1.71 14.43
CA GLN A 169 -0.63 -1.78 15.80
C GLN A 169 -0.24 -0.59 16.66
N ALA A 170 1.03 -0.17 16.59
CA ALA A 170 1.55 0.94 17.39
C ALA A 170 0.94 2.26 16.92
N LEU A 171 1.01 2.55 15.61
CA LEU A 171 0.51 3.80 15.05
C LEU A 171 -1.00 3.96 15.27
N ALA A 172 -1.80 2.90 15.13
CA ALA A 172 -3.23 2.98 15.39
C ALA A 172 -3.55 3.48 16.81
N LYS A 173 -2.80 3.01 17.81
CA LYS A 173 -2.96 3.45 19.22
C LYS A 173 -2.63 4.92 19.41
N GLU A 174 -1.73 5.47 18.59
CA GLU A 174 -1.31 6.88 18.68
C GLU A 174 -2.35 7.83 18.04
N VAL A 175 -3.00 7.40 16.94
CA VAL A 175 -3.73 8.34 16.08
C VAL A 175 -5.24 8.14 16.01
N THR A 176 -5.77 7.01 16.51
CA THR A 176 -7.23 6.72 16.43
C THR A 176 -8.06 7.77 17.16
N ALA A 177 -7.60 8.25 18.32
CA ALA A 177 -8.29 9.32 19.06
C ALA A 177 -8.35 10.65 18.31
N ALA A 178 -7.46 10.87 17.34
CA ALA A 178 -7.46 12.04 16.45
C ALA A 178 -8.26 11.81 15.15
N GLY A 179 -9.03 10.71 15.05
CA GLY A 179 -9.88 10.40 13.89
C GLY A 179 -9.17 9.73 12.73
N VAL A 180 -7.90 9.34 12.87
CA VAL A 180 -7.15 8.62 11.83
C VAL A 180 -7.16 7.12 12.11
N ARG A 181 -7.63 6.34 11.15
CA ARG A 181 -7.70 4.88 11.22
C ARG A 181 -6.48 4.26 10.55
N VAL A 182 -5.91 3.22 11.15
CA VAL A 182 -4.76 2.51 10.58
C VAL A 182 -5.05 1.03 10.57
N TYR A 183 -4.91 0.39 9.41
CA TYR A 183 -5.18 -1.04 9.22
C TYR A 183 -4.01 -1.73 8.52
N GLY A 184 -3.86 -3.03 8.79
CA GLY A 184 -3.03 -3.92 8.00
C GLY A 184 -3.87 -4.77 7.03
N VAL A 185 -3.25 -5.25 5.95
CA VAL A 185 -3.79 -6.30 5.10
C VAL A 185 -2.78 -7.43 5.06
N THR A 186 -3.17 -8.59 5.55
CA THR A 186 -2.32 -9.79 5.63
C THR A 186 -2.67 -10.73 4.47
N LEU A 187 -1.90 -10.64 3.39
CA LEU A 187 -2.10 -11.47 2.19
C LEU A 187 -1.41 -12.82 2.31
N SER A 188 -2.08 -13.90 1.91
CA SER A 188 -1.41 -15.19 1.71
C SER A 188 -0.63 -15.21 0.39
N MET A 189 -1.31 -15.31 -0.73
CA MET A 189 -0.71 -15.26 -2.08
C MET A 189 -1.61 -14.45 -3.01
N SER A 190 -1.00 -13.60 -3.83
CA SER A 190 -1.73 -12.88 -4.87
C SER A 190 -1.06 -13.07 -6.22
N ALA A 191 -1.86 -13.21 -7.29
CA ALA A 191 -1.44 -13.49 -8.65
C ALA A 191 -0.70 -12.30 -9.30
N THR A 192 0.48 -11.96 -8.78
CA THR A 192 1.33 -10.83 -9.19
C THR A 192 2.68 -11.29 -9.72
N ASP A 193 3.47 -10.35 -10.28
CA ASP A 193 4.86 -10.62 -10.67
C ASP A 193 5.74 -11.00 -9.47
N MET A 194 5.44 -10.50 -8.28
CA MET A 194 6.14 -10.88 -7.05
C MET A 194 5.91 -12.37 -6.73
N GLN A 195 4.70 -12.88 -6.97
CA GLN A 195 4.39 -14.29 -6.81
C GLN A 195 5.17 -15.15 -7.82
N VAL A 196 5.30 -14.70 -9.06
CA VAL A 196 6.15 -15.37 -10.07
C VAL A 196 7.61 -15.41 -9.63
N GLN A 197 8.12 -14.33 -9.05
CA GLN A 197 9.49 -14.30 -8.49
C GLN A 197 9.67 -15.32 -7.36
N PHE A 198 8.64 -15.55 -6.54
CA PHE A 198 8.68 -16.48 -5.41
C PHE A 198 8.57 -17.95 -5.83
N SER A 199 7.56 -18.28 -6.64
CA SER A 199 7.16 -19.66 -6.96
C SER A 199 7.45 -20.12 -8.39
N GLY A 200 7.84 -19.19 -9.28
CA GLY A 200 8.06 -19.46 -10.71
C GLY A 200 6.80 -19.37 -11.57
N TYR A 201 5.61 -19.25 -10.98
CA TYR A 201 4.35 -19.16 -11.71
C TYR A 201 3.35 -18.23 -11.02
N ARG A 202 2.40 -17.72 -11.81
CA ARG A 202 1.36 -16.80 -11.33
C ARG A 202 0.20 -17.59 -10.73
N GLN A 203 0.08 -17.55 -9.41
CA GLN A 203 -0.97 -18.22 -8.66
C GLN A 203 -1.41 -17.37 -7.46
N GLY A 204 -2.59 -17.63 -6.96
CA GLY A 204 -3.15 -16.96 -5.78
C GLY A 204 -4.32 -16.03 -6.13
N MET A 205 -4.75 -15.26 -5.15
CA MET A 205 -5.87 -14.34 -5.24
C MET A 205 -5.65 -13.29 -6.33
N PRO A 206 -6.65 -13.03 -7.19
CA PRO A 206 -6.60 -11.90 -8.13
C PRO A 206 -6.37 -10.57 -7.40
N PRO A 207 -5.51 -9.68 -7.92
CA PRO A 207 -5.28 -8.36 -7.33
C PRO A 207 -6.54 -7.53 -7.11
N GLU A 208 -7.56 -7.74 -7.93
CA GLU A 208 -8.85 -7.06 -7.88
C GLU A 208 -9.64 -7.43 -6.60
N ILE A 209 -9.57 -8.69 -6.15
CA ILE A 209 -10.20 -9.10 -4.88
C ILE A 209 -9.51 -8.42 -3.70
N VAL A 210 -8.18 -8.38 -3.71
CA VAL A 210 -7.42 -7.66 -2.67
C VAL A 210 -7.78 -6.16 -2.65
N ALA A 211 -7.98 -5.56 -3.82
CA ALA A 211 -8.39 -4.17 -3.94
C ALA A 211 -9.77 -3.93 -3.29
N GLU A 212 -10.74 -4.83 -3.44
CA GLU A 212 -12.04 -4.73 -2.77
C GLU A 212 -11.91 -4.75 -1.24
N GLU A 213 -11.04 -5.58 -0.70
CA GLU A 213 -10.78 -5.62 0.75
C GLU A 213 -10.14 -4.34 1.26
N ILE A 214 -9.23 -3.74 0.48
CA ILE A 214 -8.65 -2.43 0.78
C ILE A 214 -9.75 -1.35 0.82
N LEU A 215 -10.69 -1.39 -0.11
CA LEU A 215 -11.82 -0.47 -0.12
C LEU A 215 -12.72 -0.63 1.11
N LEU A 216 -12.98 -1.88 1.54
CA LEU A 216 -13.75 -2.13 2.77
C LEU A 216 -13.10 -1.49 4.00
N LEU A 217 -11.76 -1.55 4.12
CA LEU A 217 -11.03 -0.92 5.22
C LEU A 217 -11.04 0.61 5.14
N ALA A 218 -10.96 1.17 3.93
CA ALA A 218 -11.02 2.61 3.73
C ALA A 218 -12.41 3.20 4.00
N GLY A 219 -13.45 2.39 3.87
CA GLY A 219 -14.84 2.80 3.99
C GLY A 219 -15.29 3.20 5.40
N GLN A 220 -16.58 3.48 5.55
CA GLN A 220 -17.16 3.96 6.81
C GLN A 220 -17.34 2.85 7.85
N ASN A 221 -17.59 1.62 7.42
CA ASN A 221 -17.87 0.47 8.29
C ASN A 221 -16.87 -0.67 8.02
N PRO A 222 -15.60 -0.51 8.40
CA PRO A 222 -14.59 -1.55 8.20
C PRO A 222 -14.91 -2.79 9.04
N PRO A 223 -14.57 -4.00 8.56
CA PRO A 223 -14.89 -5.25 9.25
C PRO A 223 -14.02 -5.55 10.48
N ILE A 224 -12.97 -4.75 10.71
CA ILE A 224 -12.00 -4.91 11.80
C ILE A 224 -11.76 -3.59 12.51
N ASN A 225 -11.17 -3.63 13.71
CA ASN A 225 -10.81 -2.42 14.45
C ASN A 225 -9.49 -1.80 13.96
N PRO A 226 -9.27 -0.48 14.14
CA PRO A 226 -7.97 0.12 13.90
C PRO A 226 -6.87 -0.55 14.71
N GLY A 227 -5.74 -0.86 14.04
CA GLY A 227 -4.63 -1.62 14.59
C GLY A 227 -4.65 -3.11 14.24
N ASP A 228 -5.79 -3.65 13.83
CA ASP A 228 -5.89 -5.03 13.36
C ASP A 228 -5.42 -5.17 11.90
N CYS A 229 -5.08 -6.40 11.53
CA CYS A 229 -4.80 -6.77 10.15
C CYS A 229 -5.94 -7.64 9.63
N LEU A 230 -6.50 -7.26 8.47
CA LEU A 230 -7.46 -8.08 7.75
C LEU A 230 -6.70 -9.24 7.08
N ASP A 231 -7.03 -10.45 7.47
CA ASP A 231 -6.48 -11.64 6.86
C ASP A 231 -7.25 -12.00 5.59
N THR A 232 -6.55 -12.00 4.47
CA THR A 232 -7.13 -12.33 3.16
C THR A 232 -6.71 -13.75 2.80
N TYR A 233 -7.60 -14.70 3.01
CA TYR A 233 -7.42 -16.09 2.63
C TYR A 233 -8.35 -16.45 1.46
N LEU A 234 -7.81 -17.28 0.54
CA LEU A 234 -8.64 -18.03 -0.42
C LEU A 234 -9.22 -19.26 0.27
#